data_d8a121f4e96d3455b8012493cade8cd0
#
_entry.id   d8a121f4e96d3455b8012493cade8cd0
#
_cell.length_a   1.000
_cell.length_b   1.000
_cell.length_c   1.000
_cell.angle_alpha   90.00
_cell.angle_beta   90.00
_cell.angle_gamma   90.00
#
_symmetry.space_group_name_H-M   'P 1'
#
loop_
_entity.id
_entity.type
_entity.pdbx_description
1 polymer ?
#
loop_
_entity_poly.entity_id
_entity_poly.type
_entity_poly.pdbx_seq_one_letter_code
_entity_poly.pdbx_strand_id
1 'polypeptide(L)'
;MLTRKQHELLLFIHERLKETSIPPSFDEMKEALDLASKSGIHRLITALEERGFIRRLPNRARALEVLRLPDSIAPGLSPQKKFAPSVIEGSLGKVASVQPVRPAPAPQNSEAPATVSVPVMGRIAAGVPISAIQNQTHMLSLPPEMIGAGEHYALEVKGDSMIDAGIFDGDTVIIKRGDTANPGEIVVALVDEEEATLKRFRRKGASIALEAANPAYETRIFGPDRVHVQGKLVGLIRRY
;
A
#
# COMPACT_ATOMS: atom_id res chain seq x y z
N MET A 1 20.00 -11.41 18.83
CA MET A 1 20.31 -12.65 18.07
C MET A 1 19.09 -13.55 18.03
N LEU A 2 18.84 -14.22 16.92
CA LEU A 2 17.78 -15.23 16.81
C LEU A 2 18.23 -16.55 17.44
N THR A 3 17.31 -17.28 18.04
CA THR A 3 17.59 -18.66 18.46
C THR A 3 17.65 -19.57 17.22
N ARG A 4 18.27 -20.76 17.34
CA ARG A 4 18.39 -21.71 16.24
C ARG A 4 17.01 -22.04 15.62
N LYS A 5 16.01 -22.29 16.43
CA LYS A 5 14.64 -22.61 15.97
C LYS A 5 13.92 -21.41 15.32
N GLN A 6 14.17 -20.19 15.79
CA GLN A 6 13.66 -18.97 15.14
C GLN A 6 14.29 -18.77 13.75
N HIS A 7 15.57 -19.06 13.64
CA HIS A 7 16.31 -18.97 12.39
C HIS A 7 15.83 -20.01 11.37
N GLU A 8 15.67 -21.28 11.80
CA GLU A 8 15.14 -22.37 10.98
C GLU A 8 13.72 -22.04 10.46
N LEU A 9 12.85 -21.52 11.34
CA LEU A 9 11.48 -21.13 10.97
C LEU A 9 11.47 -19.98 9.94
N LEU A 10 12.28 -18.96 10.15
CA LEU A 10 12.34 -17.80 9.26
C LEU A 10 12.81 -18.20 7.86
N LEU A 11 13.82 -19.09 7.77
CA LEU A 11 14.29 -19.66 6.51
C LEU A 11 13.19 -20.43 5.79
N PHE A 12 12.54 -21.34 6.48
CA PHE A 12 11.47 -22.15 5.91
C PHE A 12 10.33 -21.30 5.35
N ILE A 13 9.90 -20.26 6.11
CA ILE A 13 8.89 -19.31 5.63
C ILE A 13 9.37 -18.58 4.37
N HIS A 14 10.63 -18.13 4.36
CA HIS A 14 11.19 -17.40 3.22
C HIS A 14 11.30 -18.26 1.95
N GLU A 15 11.76 -19.50 2.06
CA GLU A 15 11.87 -20.44 0.94
C GLU A 15 10.49 -20.75 0.36
N ARG A 16 9.51 -21.06 1.21
CA ARG A 16 8.13 -21.33 0.77
C ARG A 16 7.48 -20.13 0.08
N LEU A 17 7.71 -18.92 0.60
CA LEU A 17 7.23 -17.71 -0.05
C LEU A 17 7.86 -17.49 -1.44
N LYS A 18 9.13 -17.86 -1.62
CA LYS A 18 9.80 -17.80 -2.93
C LYS A 18 9.25 -18.82 -3.93
N GLU A 19 8.96 -20.04 -3.47
CA GLU A 19 8.51 -21.14 -4.34
C GLU A 19 7.04 -21.00 -4.74
N THR A 20 6.16 -20.70 -3.78
CA THR A 20 4.72 -20.78 -3.96
C THR A 20 4.00 -19.43 -3.87
N SER A 21 4.69 -18.36 -3.45
CA SER A 21 4.12 -17.05 -3.11
C SER A 21 3.03 -17.12 -2.04
N ILE A 22 2.88 -18.26 -1.36
CA ILE A 22 1.90 -18.50 -0.30
C ILE A 22 2.65 -18.87 0.97
N PRO A 23 2.40 -18.19 2.10
CA PRO A 23 3.01 -18.54 3.38
C PRO A 23 2.60 -19.94 3.84
N PRO A 24 3.51 -20.71 4.45
CA PRO A 24 3.20 -22.03 4.96
C PRO A 24 2.17 -21.99 6.11
N SER A 25 1.40 -23.06 6.25
CA SER A 25 0.47 -23.23 7.36
C SER A 25 1.20 -23.55 8.66
N PHE A 26 0.52 -23.39 9.80
CA PHE A 26 1.07 -23.77 11.11
C PHE A 26 1.38 -25.27 11.21
N ASP A 27 0.66 -26.11 10.46
CA ASP A 27 0.91 -27.56 10.40
C ASP A 27 2.20 -27.85 9.62
N GLU A 28 2.37 -27.25 8.45
CA GLU A 28 3.59 -27.35 7.64
C GLU A 28 4.83 -26.84 8.39
N MET A 29 4.70 -25.69 9.09
CA MET A 29 5.78 -25.16 9.92
C MET A 29 6.13 -26.09 11.11
N LYS A 30 5.10 -26.70 11.72
CA LYS A 30 5.27 -27.64 12.81
C LYS A 30 6.04 -28.90 12.35
N GLU A 31 5.67 -29.45 11.20
CA GLU A 31 6.32 -30.61 10.60
C GLU A 31 7.75 -30.30 10.18
N ALA A 32 7.98 -29.18 9.52
CA ALA A 32 9.31 -28.75 9.05
C ALA A 32 10.31 -28.52 10.20
N LEU A 33 9.84 -28.09 11.37
CA LEU A 33 10.69 -27.85 12.55
C LEU A 33 10.70 -29.00 13.56
N ASP A 34 10.00 -30.07 13.26
CA ASP A 34 9.84 -31.23 14.18
C ASP A 34 9.39 -30.79 15.60
N LEU A 35 8.30 -30.01 15.66
CA LEU A 35 7.75 -29.55 16.92
C LEU A 35 6.50 -30.32 17.30
N ALA A 36 6.38 -30.64 18.58
CA ALA A 36 5.26 -31.43 19.11
C ALA A 36 3.91 -30.68 19.04
N SER A 37 3.90 -29.33 19.06
CA SER A 37 2.66 -28.58 19.14
C SER A 37 2.66 -27.30 18.30
N LYS A 38 1.45 -26.90 17.81
CA LYS A 38 1.21 -25.62 17.13
C LYS A 38 1.50 -24.40 18.02
N SER A 39 1.37 -24.56 19.35
CA SER A 39 1.66 -23.50 20.31
C SER A 39 3.15 -23.09 20.29
N GLY A 40 4.04 -24.05 20.01
CA GLY A 40 5.47 -23.79 19.81
C GLY A 40 5.72 -22.89 18.61
N ILE A 41 5.07 -23.18 17.49
CA ILE A 41 5.13 -22.33 16.27
C ILE A 41 4.58 -20.94 16.55
N HIS A 42 3.45 -20.83 17.25
CA HIS A 42 2.86 -19.53 17.57
C HIS A 42 3.84 -18.65 18.38
N ARG A 43 4.51 -19.21 19.39
CA ARG A 43 5.52 -18.48 20.18
C ARG A 43 6.71 -18.04 19.34
N LEU A 44 7.20 -18.89 18.42
CA LEU A 44 8.31 -18.55 17.53
C LEU A 44 7.94 -17.42 16.55
N ILE A 45 6.74 -17.49 15.97
CA ILE A 45 6.22 -16.43 15.07
C ILE A 45 6.06 -15.12 15.83
N THR A 46 5.48 -15.11 17.02
CA THR A 46 5.33 -13.91 17.85
C THR A 46 6.70 -13.29 18.18
N ALA A 47 7.67 -14.11 18.55
CA ALA A 47 9.02 -13.64 18.85
C ALA A 47 9.77 -13.10 17.60
N LEU A 48 9.51 -13.63 16.41
CA LEU A 48 10.05 -13.11 15.15
C LEU A 48 9.38 -11.79 14.76
N GLU A 49 8.08 -11.65 15.02
CA GLU A 49 7.30 -10.43 14.78
C GLU A 49 7.74 -9.28 15.71
N GLU A 50 7.86 -9.53 17.03
CA GLU A 50 8.37 -8.57 18.02
C GLU A 50 9.78 -8.06 17.68
N ARG A 51 10.60 -8.89 17.06
CA ARG A 51 11.95 -8.54 16.61
C ARG A 51 12.01 -7.92 15.21
N GLY A 52 10.88 -7.77 14.53
CA GLY A 52 10.77 -7.14 13.23
C GLY A 52 11.34 -7.96 12.06
N PHE A 53 11.41 -9.29 12.18
CA PHE A 53 11.84 -10.16 11.07
C PHE A 53 10.67 -10.56 10.18
N ILE A 54 9.48 -10.72 10.76
CA ILE A 54 8.23 -11.02 10.04
C ILE A 54 7.11 -10.08 10.50
N ARG A 55 6.08 -9.98 9.69
CA ARG A 55 4.84 -9.26 10.01
C ARG A 55 3.64 -10.12 9.67
N ARG A 56 2.64 -10.14 10.56
CA ARG A 56 1.34 -10.71 10.24
C ARG A 56 0.49 -9.69 9.52
N LEU A 57 -0.08 -10.08 8.39
CA LEU A 57 -1.03 -9.24 7.68
C LEU A 57 -2.43 -9.54 8.22
N PRO A 58 -3.18 -8.54 8.70
CA PRO A 58 -4.53 -8.73 9.20
C PRO A 58 -5.48 -9.19 8.09
N ASN A 59 -6.50 -9.96 8.45
CA ASN A 59 -7.60 -10.40 7.58
C ASN A 59 -7.26 -11.37 6.45
N ARG A 60 -6.13 -12.06 6.51
CA ARG A 60 -5.83 -13.19 5.63
C ARG A 60 -5.39 -14.39 6.45
N ALA A 61 -6.06 -15.53 6.29
CA ALA A 61 -5.56 -16.80 6.78
C ALA A 61 -4.17 -17.05 6.17
N ARG A 62 -3.16 -17.34 7.00
CA ARG A 62 -1.77 -17.60 6.60
C ARG A 62 -0.97 -16.39 6.10
N ALA A 63 -1.34 -15.16 6.43
CA ALA A 63 -0.66 -13.97 5.93
C ALA A 63 0.56 -13.61 6.79
N LEU A 64 1.73 -14.15 6.41
CA LEU A 64 3.03 -13.79 6.96
C LEU A 64 3.88 -13.14 5.87
N GLU A 65 4.51 -12.03 6.21
CA GLU A 65 5.47 -11.33 5.36
C GLU A 65 6.84 -11.32 6.04
N VAL A 66 7.89 -11.65 5.30
CA VAL A 66 9.28 -11.58 5.79
C VAL A 66 9.81 -10.18 5.50
N LEU A 67 10.10 -9.42 6.56
CA LEU A 67 10.62 -8.05 6.47
C LEU A 67 12.15 -8.01 6.41
N ARG A 68 12.82 -8.92 7.12
CA ARG A 68 14.28 -8.97 7.22
C ARG A 68 14.76 -10.40 7.31
N LEU A 69 15.92 -10.67 6.70
CA LEU A 69 16.67 -11.91 6.89
C LEU A 69 17.88 -11.64 7.80
N PRO A 70 18.33 -12.62 8.61
CA PRO A 70 19.56 -12.50 9.37
C PRO A 70 20.76 -12.37 8.44
N ASP A 71 21.75 -11.55 8.83
CA ASP A 71 22.96 -11.27 8.04
C ASP A 71 23.78 -12.52 7.66
N SER A 72 23.57 -13.63 8.37
CA SER A 72 24.21 -14.92 8.09
C SER A 72 23.66 -15.65 6.85
N ILE A 73 22.55 -15.15 6.24
CA ILE A 73 21.86 -15.83 5.12
C ILE A 73 21.76 -14.92 3.88
N ALA A 74 22.25 -13.70 3.94
CA ALA A 74 22.33 -12.80 2.81
C ALA A 74 23.69 -12.96 2.06
N PRO A 75 23.86 -13.97 1.18
CA PRO A 75 24.95 -13.95 0.25
C PRO A 75 24.56 -12.97 -0.85
N GLY A 76 24.88 -11.67 -0.67
CA GLY A 76 24.81 -10.72 -1.76
C GLY A 76 24.05 -9.41 -1.59
N LEU A 77 23.51 -9.08 -0.41
CA LEU A 77 22.97 -7.74 -0.13
C LEU A 77 23.81 -7.05 0.95
N SER A 78 25.10 -6.94 0.70
CA SER A 78 25.93 -5.91 1.36
C SER A 78 25.39 -4.55 0.93
N PRO A 79 25.37 -3.54 1.83
CA PRO A 79 25.09 -2.18 1.42
C PRO A 79 26.06 -1.83 0.31
N GLN A 80 25.54 -1.37 -0.81
CA GLN A 80 26.33 -1.01 -1.99
C GLN A 80 27.50 -0.14 -1.53
N LYS A 81 28.69 -0.72 -1.46
CA LYS A 81 29.92 0.05 -1.49
C LYS A 81 29.86 0.84 -2.78
N LYS A 82 29.79 2.15 -2.66
CA LYS A 82 29.96 3.06 -3.78
C LYS A 82 31.17 2.57 -4.56
N PHE A 83 30.95 2.20 -5.82
CA PHE A 83 32.00 1.82 -6.76
C PHE A 83 32.92 3.03 -6.88
N ALA A 84 34.07 2.99 -6.23
CA ALA A 84 35.16 3.89 -6.45
C ALA A 84 36.05 3.22 -7.50
N PRO A 85 36.07 3.70 -8.74
CA PRO A 85 37.04 3.20 -9.71
C PRO A 85 38.44 3.56 -9.25
N SER A 86 39.23 2.56 -8.91
CA SER A 86 40.67 2.68 -8.68
C SER A 86 41.33 2.73 -10.05
N VAL A 87 41.93 3.87 -10.39
CA VAL A 87 42.76 4.01 -11.58
C VAL A 87 44.06 3.28 -11.30
N ILE A 88 44.33 2.21 -12.03
CA ILE A 88 45.65 1.58 -12.06
C ILE A 88 46.53 2.46 -12.96
N GLU A 89 47.50 3.16 -12.38
CA GLU A 89 48.53 3.85 -13.12
C GLU A 89 49.40 2.83 -13.87
N GLY A 90 49.13 2.70 -15.16
CA GLY A 90 50.04 2.06 -16.09
C GLY A 90 51.07 3.10 -16.54
N SER A 91 52.32 2.93 -16.06
CA SER A 91 53.47 3.75 -16.47
C SER A 91 53.79 3.51 -17.94
N LEU A 92 53.56 4.51 -18.80
CA LEU A 92 54.29 4.66 -20.09
C LEU A 92 54.11 6.11 -20.61
N GLY A 93 55.19 6.86 -20.67
CA GLY A 93 55.44 7.91 -21.67
C GLY A 93 55.02 9.34 -21.28
N LYS A 94 56.04 10.15 -20.96
CA LYS A 94 55.99 11.62 -20.94
C LYS A 94 55.41 12.14 -22.25
N VAL A 95 54.29 12.86 -22.20
CA VAL A 95 53.90 13.83 -23.22
C VAL A 95 53.30 15.07 -22.56
N ALA A 96 53.74 16.22 -23.12
CA ALA A 96 53.52 17.60 -22.79
C ALA A 96 52.22 18.01 -22.06
N SER A 97 52.41 18.98 -21.18
CA SER A 97 51.41 19.76 -20.48
C SER A 97 50.23 20.22 -21.35
N VAL A 98 49.07 19.60 -21.14
CA VAL A 98 47.80 20.15 -21.58
C VAL A 98 47.06 20.64 -20.34
N GLN A 99 46.70 21.92 -20.33
CA GLN A 99 45.93 22.54 -19.25
C GLN A 99 44.63 21.75 -18.99
N PRO A 100 44.21 21.59 -17.71
CA PRO A 100 42.96 20.88 -17.42
C PRO A 100 41.77 21.72 -17.94
N VAL A 101 41.18 21.24 -19.03
CA VAL A 101 39.85 21.68 -19.43
C VAL A 101 38.87 21.19 -18.34
N ARG A 102 38.28 22.14 -17.61
CA ARG A 102 37.18 21.85 -16.68
C ARG A 102 36.12 21.06 -17.44
N PRO A 103 35.76 19.86 -16.98
CA PRO A 103 34.56 19.19 -17.55
C PRO A 103 33.36 20.08 -17.30
N ALA A 104 32.70 20.47 -18.37
CA ALA A 104 31.38 21.06 -18.24
C ALA A 104 30.49 20.08 -17.46
N PRO A 105 29.62 20.54 -16.54
CA PRO A 105 28.71 19.66 -15.86
C PRO A 105 27.84 18.99 -16.91
N ALA A 106 27.92 17.64 -16.97
CA ALA A 106 27.00 16.86 -17.78
C ALA A 106 25.58 17.20 -17.33
N PRO A 107 24.63 17.37 -18.26
CA PRO A 107 23.25 17.59 -17.88
C PRO A 107 22.77 16.36 -17.09
N GLN A 108 22.62 16.54 -15.78
CA GLN A 108 21.93 15.58 -14.92
C GLN A 108 20.41 15.71 -15.19
N ASN A 109 19.97 15.27 -16.36
CA ASN A 109 18.57 15.00 -16.61
C ASN A 109 18.28 13.54 -16.39
N SER A 110 18.35 13.10 -15.15
CA SER A 110 17.53 12.01 -14.64
C SER A 110 16.49 12.61 -13.72
N GLU A 111 15.56 13.37 -14.28
CA GLU A 111 14.27 13.57 -13.66
C GLU A 111 13.59 12.19 -13.65
N ALA A 112 13.83 11.41 -12.61
CA ALA A 112 12.89 10.37 -12.27
C ALA A 112 11.53 11.08 -12.16
N PRO A 113 10.49 10.64 -12.90
CA PRO A 113 9.21 11.34 -12.90
C PRO A 113 8.77 11.53 -11.45
N ALA A 114 8.54 12.79 -11.07
CA ALA A 114 8.08 13.10 -9.73
C ALA A 114 6.81 12.28 -9.48
N THR A 115 6.81 11.41 -8.50
CA THR A 115 5.64 10.62 -8.12
C THR A 115 5.14 11.08 -6.77
N VAL A 116 3.82 11.15 -6.62
CA VAL A 116 3.16 11.41 -5.34
C VAL A 116 2.73 10.10 -4.74
N SER A 117 3.10 9.89 -3.48
CA SER A 117 2.69 8.69 -2.73
C SER A 117 1.34 8.93 -2.07
N VAL A 118 0.32 8.15 -2.47
CA VAL A 118 -1.05 8.21 -1.95
C VAL A 118 -1.29 6.99 -1.06
N PRO A 119 -1.68 7.17 0.22
CA PRO A 119 -1.98 6.05 1.11
C PRO A 119 -3.28 5.37 0.71
N VAL A 120 -3.29 4.04 0.64
CA VAL A 120 -4.50 3.24 0.51
C VAL A 120 -5.01 2.91 1.91
N MET A 121 -6.18 3.46 2.26
CA MET A 121 -6.73 3.47 3.63
C MET A 121 -7.70 2.31 3.91
N GLY A 122 -7.72 1.28 3.09
CA GLY A 122 -8.59 0.12 3.27
C GLY A 122 -9.70 0.03 2.22
N ARG A 123 -10.84 -0.57 2.61
CA ARG A 123 -11.94 -0.87 1.70
C ARG A 123 -13.19 -0.08 2.03
N ILE A 124 -13.90 0.35 0.99
CA ILE A 124 -15.19 1.02 1.13
C ILE A 124 -16.30 0.18 0.47
N ALA A 125 -17.36 -0.09 1.25
CA ALA A 125 -18.59 -0.72 0.78
C ALA A 125 -19.79 -0.01 1.41
N ALA A 126 -20.99 -0.27 0.93
CA ALA A 126 -22.20 0.21 1.61
C ALA A 126 -22.32 -0.48 2.99
N GLY A 127 -22.57 0.31 4.05
CA GLY A 127 -22.71 -0.20 5.41
C GLY A 127 -21.43 -0.59 6.14
N VAL A 128 -20.26 -0.14 5.65
CA VAL A 128 -18.96 -0.44 6.31
C VAL A 128 -18.65 0.60 7.38
N PRO A 129 -18.32 0.16 8.63
CA PRO A 129 -17.89 1.08 9.66
C PRO A 129 -16.65 1.89 9.26
N ILE A 130 -16.57 3.15 9.68
CA ILE A 130 -15.43 4.05 9.38
C ILE A 130 -14.07 3.48 9.82
N SER A 131 -14.06 2.66 10.87
CA SER A 131 -12.83 2.00 11.34
C SER A 131 -12.15 1.13 10.28
N ALA A 132 -12.91 0.63 9.29
CA ALA A 132 -12.36 -0.14 8.17
C ALA A 132 -11.58 0.72 7.17
N ILE A 133 -11.74 2.05 7.20
CA ILE A 133 -11.05 3.01 6.32
C ILE A 133 -9.91 3.75 7.03
N GLN A 134 -9.69 3.53 8.32
CA GLN A 134 -8.65 4.24 9.08
C GLN A 134 -7.28 3.56 9.05
N ASN A 135 -7.20 2.32 8.56
CA ASN A 135 -5.97 1.55 8.55
C ASN A 135 -5.28 1.66 7.18
N GLN A 136 -4.15 2.35 7.14
CA GLN A 136 -3.30 2.36 5.95
C GLN A 136 -2.79 0.95 5.65
N THR A 137 -3.08 0.46 4.43
CA THR A 137 -2.66 -0.88 3.98
C THR A 137 -1.34 -0.85 3.22
N HIS A 138 -1.21 0.07 2.26
CA HIS A 138 -0.01 0.26 1.46
C HIS A 138 0.00 1.65 0.82
N MET A 139 1.09 1.99 0.11
CA MET A 139 1.22 3.25 -0.63
C MET A 139 1.09 3.00 -2.13
N LEU A 140 0.43 3.91 -2.82
CA LEU A 140 0.29 3.93 -4.27
C LEU A 140 1.08 5.12 -4.82
N SER A 141 2.03 4.86 -5.72
CA SER A 141 2.83 5.92 -6.36
C SER A 141 2.15 6.33 -7.67
N LEU A 142 1.78 7.59 -7.78
CA LEU A 142 1.05 8.14 -8.92
C LEU A 142 1.77 9.36 -9.51
N PRO A 143 1.67 9.58 -10.83
CA PRO A 143 2.05 10.84 -11.43
C PRO A 143 1.23 12.00 -10.84
N PRO A 144 1.84 13.16 -10.53
CA PRO A 144 1.12 14.29 -9.95
C PRO A 144 0.01 14.84 -10.87
N GLU A 145 0.15 14.65 -12.19
CA GLU A 145 -0.83 15.05 -13.18
C GLU A 145 -2.18 14.31 -13.04
N MET A 146 -2.16 13.10 -12.44
CA MET A 146 -3.38 12.30 -12.27
C MET A 146 -4.24 12.74 -11.08
N ILE A 147 -3.67 13.44 -10.11
CA ILE A 147 -4.37 13.70 -8.83
C ILE A 147 -4.51 15.20 -8.51
N GLY A 148 -3.68 16.05 -9.12
CA GLY A 148 -3.69 17.49 -8.86
C GLY A 148 -3.16 17.85 -7.46
N ALA A 149 -3.38 19.11 -7.06
CA ALA A 149 -2.92 19.63 -5.78
C ALA A 149 -3.85 19.26 -4.62
N GLY A 150 -3.29 19.04 -3.45
CA GLY A 150 -4.01 18.74 -2.20
C GLY A 150 -3.68 17.41 -1.58
N GLU A 151 -4.32 17.09 -0.48
CA GLU A 151 -4.16 15.82 0.22
C GLU A 151 -5.08 14.76 -0.39
N HIS A 152 -4.52 13.58 -0.68
CA HIS A 152 -5.24 12.48 -1.31
C HIS A 152 -5.07 11.19 -0.53
N TYR A 153 -6.08 10.35 -0.61
CA TYR A 153 -6.03 8.97 -0.15
C TYR A 153 -6.77 8.07 -1.13
N ALA A 154 -6.52 6.79 -1.08
CA ALA A 154 -7.18 5.82 -1.94
C ALA A 154 -7.95 4.79 -1.11
N LEU A 155 -8.99 4.20 -1.72
CA LEU A 155 -9.82 3.16 -1.13
C LEU A 155 -10.07 2.07 -2.17
N GLU A 156 -10.06 0.80 -1.74
CA GLU A 156 -10.51 -0.32 -2.56
C GLU A 156 -12.05 -0.41 -2.49
N VAL A 157 -12.71 -0.42 -3.63
CA VAL A 157 -14.17 -0.53 -3.71
C VAL A 157 -14.60 -1.97 -3.51
N LYS A 158 -15.65 -2.17 -2.70
CA LYS A 158 -16.31 -3.45 -2.51
C LYS A 158 -17.79 -3.32 -2.82
N GLY A 159 -18.29 -4.22 -3.68
CA GLY A 159 -19.69 -4.24 -4.11
C GLY A 159 -19.93 -3.47 -5.41
N ASP A 160 -21.19 -3.35 -5.77
CA ASP A 160 -21.67 -2.93 -7.09
C ASP A 160 -22.56 -1.68 -7.06
N SER A 161 -22.62 -0.98 -5.92
CA SER A 161 -23.53 0.17 -5.75
C SER A 161 -23.23 1.37 -6.66
N MET A 162 -22.09 1.37 -7.35
CA MET A 162 -21.63 2.47 -8.21
C MET A 162 -21.31 2.01 -9.66
N ILE A 163 -21.86 0.87 -10.10
CA ILE A 163 -21.55 0.27 -11.41
C ILE A 163 -21.92 1.17 -12.60
N ASP A 164 -23.04 1.88 -12.53
CA ASP A 164 -23.49 2.78 -13.60
C ASP A 164 -22.66 4.08 -13.66
N ALA A 165 -21.83 4.33 -12.65
CA ALA A 165 -20.78 5.36 -12.67
C ALA A 165 -19.45 4.81 -13.18
N GLY A 166 -19.38 3.56 -13.62
CA GLY A 166 -18.18 2.89 -14.10
C GLY A 166 -17.22 2.44 -12.99
N ILE A 167 -17.69 2.40 -11.72
CA ILE A 167 -16.90 1.97 -10.56
C ILE A 167 -17.34 0.56 -10.17
N PHE A 168 -16.43 -0.41 -10.23
CA PHE A 168 -16.70 -1.83 -10.03
C PHE A 168 -16.04 -2.37 -8.75
N ASP A 169 -16.47 -3.55 -8.33
CA ASP A 169 -15.83 -4.28 -7.25
C ASP A 169 -14.34 -4.52 -7.56
N GLY A 170 -13.47 -4.24 -6.60
CA GLY A 170 -12.02 -4.36 -6.76
C GLY A 170 -11.30 -3.14 -7.33
N ASP A 171 -12.03 -2.11 -7.79
CA ASP A 171 -11.41 -0.86 -8.21
C ASP A 171 -10.73 -0.14 -7.05
N THR A 172 -9.69 0.62 -7.35
CA THR A 172 -9.07 1.55 -6.42
C THR A 172 -9.47 2.97 -6.77
N VAL A 173 -10.26 3.62 -5.93
CA VAL A 173 -10.68 5.02 -6.10
C VAL A 173 -9.73 5.96 -5.39
N ILE A 174 -9.37 7.06 -6.07
CA ILE A 174 -8.52 8.12 -5.52
C ILE A 174 -9.42 9.26 -5.09
N ILE A 175 -9.32 9.61 -3.82
CA ILE A 175 -10.16 10.61 -3.17
C ILE A 175 -9.31 11.82 -2.79
N LYS A 176 -9.71 12.99 -3.23
CA LYS A 176 -9.17 14.25 -2.72
C LYS A 176 -9.87 14.57 -1.41
N ARG A 177 -9.10 14.72 -0.34
CA ARG A 177 -9.63 15.06 0.98
C ARG A 177 -10.33 16.43 0.97
N GLY A 178 -11.47 16.53 1.63
CA GLY A 178 -12.24 17.75 1.74
C GLY A 178 -13.60 17.50 2.39
N ASP A 179 -14.17 18.53 2.96
CA ASP A 179 -15.44 18.53 3.69
C ASP A 179 -16.62 19.05 2.86
N THR A 180 -16.36 19.45 1.61
CA THR A 180 -17.35 20.04 0.72
C THR A 180 -17.41 19.32 -0.62
N ALA A 181 -18.61 19.24 -1.19
CA ALA A 181 -18.84 18.70 -2.52
C ALA A 181 -19.96 19.44 -3.27
N ASN A 182 -19.87 19.46 -4.59
CA ASN A 182 -20.92 19.99 -5.45
C ASN A 182 -21.96 18.87 -5.76
N PRO A 183 -23.22 19.25 -5.99
CA PRO A 183 -24.22 18.31 -6.44
C PRO A 183 -23.79 17.58 -7.73
N GLY A 184 -23.85 16.24 -7.70
CA GLY A 184 -23.44 15.38 -8.82
C GLY A 184 -22.04 14.77 -8.67
N GLU A 185 -21.18 15.31 -7.80
CA GLU A 185 -19.86 14.72 -7.51
C GLU A 185 -20.02 13.38 -6.75
N ILE A 186 -19.09 12.46 -6.99
CA ILE A 186 -19.00 11.20 -6.24
C ILE A 186 -18.10 11.46 -5.04
N VAL A 187 -18.61 11.14 -3.85
CA VAL A 187 -17.97 11.44 -2.58
C VAL A 187 -17.84 10.21 -1.70
N VAL A 188 -16.85 10.23 -0.83
CA VAL A 188 -16.84 9.43 0.38
C VAL A 188 -17.56 10.25 1.44
N ALA A 189 -18.70 9.75 1.90
CA ALA A 189 -19.50 10.35 2.94
C ALA A 189 -19.53 9.48 4.19
N LEU A 190 -19.40 10.10 5.34
CA LEU A 190 -19.60 9.52 6.64
C LEU A 190 -21.03 9.84 7.10
N VAL A 191 -21.79 8.81 7.39
CA VAL A 191 -23.18 8.90 7.84
C VAL A 191 -23.22 8.56 9.32
N ASP A 192 -23.89 9.42 10.11
CA ASP A 192 -24.06 9.28 11.57
C ASP A 192 -22.75 9.02 12.33
N GLU A 193 -21.62 9.51 11.80
CA GLU A 193 -20.26 9.31 12.32
C GLU A 193 -19.79 7.83 12.38
N GLU A 194 -20.58 6.91 11.87
CA GLU A 194 -20.32 5.47 11.96
C GLU A 194 -20.08 4.80 10.60
N GLU A 195 -20.91 5.11 9.59
CA GLU A 195 -20.92 4.43 8.30
C GLU A 195 -20.25 5.27 7.23
N ALA A 196 -19.17 4.78 6.63
CA ALA A 196 -18.56 5.37 5.45
C ALA A 196 -19.11 4.73 4.17
N THR A 197 -19.44 5.55 3.17
CA THR A 197 -20.00 5.08 1.91
C THR A 197 -19.53 5.92 0.73
N LEU A 198 -19.41 5.29 -0.46
CA LEU A 198 -19.11 5.98 -1.73
C LEU A 198 -20.41 6.13 -2.51
N LYS A 199 -20.85 7.37 -2.72
CA LYS A 199 -22.13 7.68 -3.37
C LYS A 199 -22.03 8.97 -4.18
N ARG A 200 -23.03 9.18 -5.06
CA ARG A 200 -23.21 10.46 -5.72
C ARG A 200 -23.91 11.42 -4.74
N PHE A 201 -23.28 12.55 -4.53
CA PHE A 201 -23.79 13.59 -3.65
C PHE A 201 -24.83 14.46 -4.35
N ARG A 202 -25.99 14.64 -3.73
CA ARG A 202 -27.00 15.60 -4.12
C ARG A 202 -27.43 16.43 -2.93
N ARG A 203 -27.70 17.69 -3.16
CA ARG A 203 -28.23 18.60 -2.16
C ARG A 203 -29.48 19.28 -2.66
N LYS A 204 -30.57 19.22 -1.89
CA LYS A 204 -31.83 19.91 -2.19
C LYS A 204 -32.27 20.65 -0.91
N GLY A 205 -32.06 21.96 -0.89
CA GLY A 205 -32.27 22.77 0.32
C GLY A 205 -31.39 22.30 1.48
N ALA A 206 -32.02 21.97 2.60
CA ALA A 206 -31.32 21.47 3.80
C ALA A 206 -31.06 19.94 3.76
N SER A 207 -31.63 19.20 2.80
CA SER A 207 -31.46 17.74 2.74
C SER A 207 -30.30 17.33 1.83
N ILE A 208 -29.59 16.29 2.26
CA ILE A 208 -28.52 15.64 1.51
C ILE A 208 -29.03 14.27 1.06
N ALA A 209 -28.98 13.99 -0.23
CA ALA A 209 -29.25 12.67 -0.78
C ALA A 209 -27.94 12.02 -1.23
N LEU A 210 -27.72 10.79 -0.80
CA LEU A 210 -26.63 9.93 -1.21
C LEU A 210 -27.20 8.88 -2.18
N GLU A 211 -26.95 9.11 -3.48
CA GLU A 211 -27.46 8.26 -4.56
C GLU A 211 -26.46 7.17 -4.92
N ALA A 212 -26.90 5.93 -4.96
CA ALA A 212 -26.16 4.88 -5.62
C ALA A 212 -26.24 5.07 -7.15
N ALA A 213 -25.19 4.70 -7.85
CA ALA A 213 -25.20 4.58 -9.30
C ALA A 213 -25.44 3.10 -9.69
N ASN A 214 -26.56 2.57 -9.21
CA ASN A 214 -27.10 1.26 -9.48
C ASN A 214 -28.56 1.25 -9.03
N PRO A 215 -29.54 0.99 -9.94
CA PRO A 215 -30.97 1.01 -9.63
C PRO A 215 -31.41 0.00 -8.56
N ALA A 216 -30.60 -1.04 -8.29
CA ALA A 216 -30.87 -2.01 -7.24
C ALA A 216 -30.75 -1.44 -5.81
N TYR A 217 -30.20 -0.23 -5.68
CA TYR A 217 -29.98 0.43 -4.40
C TYR A 217 -30.84 1.69 -4.29
N GLU A 218 -31.48 1.87 -3.17
CA GLU A 218 -32.29 3.05 -2.89
C GLU A 218 -31.43 4.28 -2.56
N THR A 219 -31.92 5.44 -2.99
CA THR A 219 -31.34 6.74 -2.58
C THR A 219 -31.67 7.01 -1.13
N ARG A 220 -30.66 7.22 -0.30
CA ARG A 220 -30.83 7.58 1.11
C ARG A 220 -30.80 9.08 1.29
N ILE A 221 -31.78 9.63 1.99
CA ILE A 221 -31.92 11.08 2.24
C ILE A 221 -31.71 11.33 3.74
N PHE A 222 -30.86 12.33 4.03
CA PHE A 222 -30.47 12.67 5.39
C PHE A 222 -30.61 14.16 5.67
N GLY A 223 -30.69 14.52 6.94
CA GLY A 223 -30.46 15.88 7.39
C GLY A 223 -28.98 16.29 7.22
N PRO A 224 -28.69 17.58 7.17
CA PRO A 224 -27.33 18.09 6.91
C PRO A 224 -26.33 17.66 8.00
N ASP A 225 -26.79 17.53 9.25
CA ASP A 225 -25.95 17.22 10.41
C ASP A 225 -25.56 15.73 10.52
N ARG A 226 -26.16 14.88 9.65
CA ARG A 226 -25.95 13.43 9.67
C ARG A 226 -24.95 12.96 8.62
N VAL A 227 -24.51 13.83 7.70
CA VAL A 227 -23.64 13.47 6.59
C VAL A 227 -22.43 14.39 6.56
N HIS A 228 -21.25 13.81 6.74
CA HIS A 228 -19.99 14.52 6.65
C HIS A 228 -19.20 14.03 5.44
N VAL A 229 -18.95 14.93 4.50
CA VAL A 229 -18.10 14.62 3.34
C VAL A 229 -16.66 14.47 3.81
N GLN A 230 -16.01 13.36 3.46
CA GLN A 230 -14.62 13.06 3.78
C GLN A 230 -13.68 13.34 2.60
N GLY A 231 -14.24 13.51 1.42
CA GLY A 231 -13.54 13.82 0.20
C GLY A 231 -14.33 13.44 -1.04
N LYS A 232 -13.79 13.84 -2.20
CA LYS A 232 -14.41 13.61 -3.50
C LYS A 232 -13.53 12.77 -4.42
N LEU A 233 -14.16 11.98 -5.28
CA LEU A 233 -13.50 11.18 -6.30
C LEU A 233 -12.78 12.08 -7.31
N VAL A 234 -11.49 11.82 -7.53
CA VAL A 234 -10.69 12.51 -8.55
C VAL A 234 -10.07 11.57 -9.57
N GLY A 235 -9.99 10.28 -9.26
CA GLY A 235 -9.43 9.28 -10.16
C GLY A 235 -9.83 7.86 -9.77
N LEU A 236 -9.61 6.93 -10.71
CA LEU A 236 -9.89 5.50 -10.54
C LEU A 236 -8.79 4.69 -11.20
N ILE A 237 -8.36 3.64 -10.54
CA ILE A 237 -7.39 2.67 -11.07
C ILE A 237 -8.05 1.30 -11.06
N ARG A 238 -8.01 0.64 -12.21
CA ARG A 238 -8.47 -0.74 -12.38
C ARG A 238 -7.32 -1.60 -12.87
N ARG A 239 -7.20 -2.78 -12.28
CA ARG A 239 -6.27 -3.83 -12.73
C ARG A 239 -7.09 -4.98 -13.31
N TYR A 240 -6.64 -5.47 -14.47
CA TYR A 240 -7.24 -6.62 -15.16
C TYR A 240 -6.37 -7.86 -14.97
#